data_eeb7a832d0edc90784fc4624fda1e919
#
_entry.id   eeb7a832d0edc90784fc4624fda1e919
#
_cell.length_a   1.000
_cell.length_b   1.000
_cell.length_c   1.000
_cell.angle_alpha   90.00
_cell.angle_beta   90.00
_cell.angle_gamma   90.00
#
_symmetry.space_group_name_H-M   'P 1'
#
loop_
_entity.id
_entity.type
_entity.pdbx_description
1 polymer ?
#
loop_
_entity_poly.entity_id
_entity_poly.type
_entity_poly.pdbx_seq_one_letter_code
_entity_poly.pdbx_strand_id
1 'polypeptide(L)'
;MKNTQIISVINQKGGVGKTTTVINLATALAFQDKKILIIDLDPQGNATTGFGLSNNDNSKTIYDVLNGNDNIEDTIKDTKIDNLKLVSSNVDLSGLEVETASENRRAFLLKDKLDNFINSEKNDFSYVFIDCPPSFSLLTVMSLVVAGSLIVPLQAEFFALEGLSQLMKTIDRVKVKLNPKLEIRGVLLTMFDRRNKLSSQVDTEARKFFDEKVYKTVIPRNVRLSEAPSHGVPILVYDKVCAGSRAYSSFAVEFLKQEDLMESAA
;
A
#
# COMPACT_ATOMS: atom_id res chain seq x y z
N MET A 1 2.85 -16.35 -18.49
CA MET A 1 2.34 -15.01 -18.11
C MET A 1 3.07 -14.59 -16.85
N LYS A 2 3.58 -13.35 -16.75
CA LYS A 2 4.14 -12.85 -15.47
C LYS A 2 3.01 -12.77 -14.44
N ASN A 3 3.24 -13.34 -13.27
CA ASN A 3 2.24 -13.29 -12.19
C ASN A 3 2.44 -11.97 -11.41
N THR A 4 1.78 -10.89 -11.86
CA THR A 4 1.81 -9.61 -11.15
C THR A 4 1.05 -9.71 -9.84
N GLN A 5 1.70 -9.43 -8.72
CA GLN A 5 1.05 -9.45 -7.41
C GLN A 5 0.46 -8.08 -7.07
N ILE A 6 -0.82 -8.08 -6.69
CA ILE A 6 -1.52 -6.86 -6.23
C ILE A 6 -1.57 -6.87 -4.71
N ILE A 7 -1.01 -5.83 -4.09
CA ILE A 7 -0.85 -5.72 -2.65
C ILE A 7 -1.44 -4.40 -2.17
N SER A 8 -2.45 -4.45 -1.31
CA SER A 8 -2.98 -3.25 -0.68
C SER A 8 -2.34 -3.02 0.69
N VAL A 9 -1.95 -1.78 0.96
CA VAL A 9 -1.43 -1.37 2.27
C VAL A 9 -2.54 -0.65 3.02
N ILE A 10 -3.07 -1.30 4.05
CA ILE A 10 -4.33 -0.91 4.67
C ILE A 10 -4.23 -0.81 6.19
N ASN A 11 -4.85 0.23 6.75
CA ASN A 11 -5.26 0.33 8.15
C ASN A 11 -6.31 1.44 8.25
N GLN A 12 -7.35 1.25 9.08
CA GLN A 12 -8.41 2.25 9.31
C GLN A 12 -7.90 3.50 10.03
N LYS A 13 -6.83 3.35 10.82
CA LYS A 13 -6.25 4.46 11.56
C LYS A 13 -5.39 5.33 10.66
N GLY A 14 -5.60 6.64 10.74
CA GLY A 14 -4.73 7.64 10.12
C GLY A 14 -3.36 7.70 10.79
N GLY A 15 -2.33 8.06 10.02
CA GLY A 15 -1.00 8.30 10.57
C GLY A 15 -0.17 7.07 10.97
N VAL A 16 -0.63 5.85 10.72
CA VAL A 16 0.10 4.61 11.07
C VAL A 16 1.24 4.26 10.09
N GLY A 17 1.46 5.06 9.06
CA GLY A 17 2.53 4.86 8.08
C GLY A 17 2.15 4.02 6.87
N LYS A 18 0.88 3.99 6.43
CA LYS A 18 0.45 3.33 5.18
C LYS A 18 1.22 3.86 3.99
N THR A 19 1.02 5.12 3.64
CA THR A 19 1.69 5.81 2.54
C THR A 19 3.21 5.74 2.64
N THR A 20 3.75 5.96 3.84
CA THR A 20 5.20 5.83 4.10
C THR A 20 5.70 4.42 3.77
N THR A 21 4.91 3.40 4.10
CA THR A 21 5.27 2.00 3.80
C THR A 21 5.19 1.73 2.30
N VAL A 22 4.13 2.18 1.61
CA VAL A 22 4.02 2.03 0.15
C VAL A 22 5.21 2.65 -0.55
N ILE A 23 5.49 3.94 -0.29
CA ILE A 23 6.58 4.68 -0.93
C ILE A 23 7.93 3.98 -0.73
N ASN A 24 8.25 3.62 0.50
CA ASN A 24 9.60 3.18 0.83
C ASN A 24 9.83 1.68 0.59
N LEU A 25 8.81 0.83 0.75
CA LEU A 25 8.90 -0.57 0.34
C LEU A 25 9.00 -0.69 -1.18
N ALA A 26 8.14 0.01 -1.93
CA ALA A 26 8.18 0.03 -3.39
C ALA A 26 9.54 0.50 -3.92
N THR A 27 10.10 1.58 -3.33
CA THR A 27 11.43 2.07 -3.69
C THR A 27 12.53 1.05 -3.37
N ALA A 28 12.46 0.41 -2.19
CA ALA A 28 13.46 -0.60 -1.81
C ALA A 28 13.41 -1.84 -2.70
N LEU A 29 12.23 -2.24 -3.18
CA LEU A 29 12.05 -3.33 -4.14
C LEU A 29 12.51 -2.94 -5.55
N ALA A 30 12.25 -1.70 -5.98
CA ALA A 30 12.74 -1.18 -7.26
C ALA A 30 14.28 -1.16 -7.32
N PHE A 31 14.95 -0.85 -6.20
CA PHE A 31 16.41 -0.96 -6.07
C PHE A 31 16.94 -2.41 -6.08
N GLN A 32 16.05 -3.40 -6.03
CA GLN A 32 16.33 -4.82 -6.21
C GLN A 32 15.78 -5.33 -7.55
N ASP A 33 15.77 -4.46 -8.56
CA ASP A 33 15.37 -4.73 -9.95
C ASP A 33 13.94 -5.27 -10.14
N LYS A 34 13.04 -5.06 -9.15
CA LYS A 34 11.62 -5.36 -9.30
C LYS A 34 10.91 -4.20 -9.98
N LYS A 35 10.09 -4.49 -10.98
CA LYS A 35 9.25 -3.48 -11.63
C LYS A 35 7.98 -3.25 -10.82
N ILE A 36 7.78 -2.02 -10.37
CA ILE A 36 6.75 -1.65 -9.40
C ILE A 36 5.81 -0.60 -10.00
N LEU A 37 4.50 -0.83 -9.84
CA LEU A 37 3.48 0.19 -10.03
C LEU A 37 2.86 0.52 -8.67
N ILE A 38 2.77 1.80 -8.34
CA ILE A 38 1.97 2.29 -7.22
C ILE A 38 0.67 2.88 -7.76
N ILE A 39 -0.44 2.57 -7.12
CA ILE A 39 -1.72 3.25 -7.31
C ILE A 39 -2.02 4.01 -6.02
N ASP A 40 -2.00 5.32 -6.11
CA ASP A 40 -2.43 6.19 -5.02
C ASP A 40 -3.97 6.25 -5.04
N LEU A 41 -4.61 5.62 -4.06
CA LEU A 41 -6.07 5.56 -3.95
C LEU A 41 -6.59 6.46 -2.81
N ASP A 42 -5.73 7.30 -2.22
CA ASP A 42 -6.12 8.28 -1.23
C ASP A 42 -6.40 9.64 -1.92
N PRO A 43 -7.59 10.22 -1.79
CA PRO A 43 -7.90 11.55 -2.34
C PRO A 43 -6.94 12.65 -1.89
N GLN A 44 -6.23 12.47 -0.78
CA GLN A 44 -5.21 13.41 -0.31
C GLN A 44 -3.93 13.40 -1.16
N GLY A 45 -3.70 12.38 -2.00
CA GLY A 45 -2.57 12.29 -2.91
C GLY A 45 -1.21 12.26 -2.22
N ASN A 46 -1.14 11.67 -1.03
CA ASN A 46 0.09 11.68 -0.23
C ASN A 46 1.21 10.84 -0.85
N ALA A 47 0.89 9.72 -1.51
CA ALA A 47 1.89 8.95 -2.24
C ALA A 47 2.37 9.71 -3.47
N THR A 48 1.46 10.37 -4.17
CA THR A 48 1.75 11.25 -5.32
C THR A 48 2.75 12.35 -4.94
N THR A 49 2.43 13.10 -3.87
CA THR A 49 3.30 14.16 -3.34
C THR A 49 4.65 13.61 -2.86
N GLY A 50 4.64 12.43 -2.24
CA GLY A 50 5.85 11.78 -1.72
C GLY A 50 6.88 11.40 -2.79
N PHE A 51 6.48 11.30 -4.05
CA PHE A 51 7.38 11.16 -5.21
C PHE A 51 7.65 12.47 -5.94
N GLY A 52 7.20 13.61 -5.41
CA GLY A 52 7.39 14.93 -6.02
C GLY A 52 6.59 15.15 -7.29
N LEU A 53 5.53 14.33 -7.47
CA LEU A 53 4.59 14.53 -8.56
C LEU A 53 3.52 15.53 -8.11
N SER A 54 3.28 16.56 -8.93
CA SER A 54 2.20 17.51 -8.70
C SER A 54 0.97 17.08 -9.49
N ASN A 55 -0.19 17.24 -8.89
CA ASN A 55 -1.45 17.14 -9.62
C ASN A 55 -1.69 18.52 -10.29
N ASN A 56 -1.05 18.74 -11.44
CA ASN A 56 -1.43 19.87 -12.29
C ASN A 56 -2.84 19.60 -12.84
N ASP A 57 -3.65 20.64 -12.96
CA ASP A 57 -5.09 20.59 -13.30
C ASP A 57 -5.48 19.78 -14.55
N ASN A 58 -4.51 19.39 -15.38
CA ASN A 58 -4.72 18.63 -16.62
C ASN A 58 -4.10 17.22 -16.59
N SER A 59 -3.61 16.74 -15.46
CA SER A 59 -2.99 15.41 -15.43
C SER A 59 -4.00 14.32 -15.09
N LYS A 60 -4.11 13.30 -15.95
CA LYS A 60 -4.93 12.12 -15.70
C LYS A 60 -4.52 11.40 -14.42
N THR A 61 -5.51 10.93 -13.66
CA THR A 61 -5.36 10.31 -12.35
C THR A 61 -6.14 9.01 -12.24
N ILE A 62 -6.07 8.34 -11.11
CA ILE A 62 -6.90 7.14 -10.85
C ILE A 62 -8.40 7.48 -10.86
N TYR A 63 -8.80 8.71 -10.56
CA TYR A 63 -10.19 9.15 -10.68
C TYR A 63 -10.71 9.02 -12.12
N ASP A 64 -9.94 9.46 -13.12
CA ASP A 64 -10.32 9.36 -14.53
C ASP A 64 -10.49 7.91 -14.99
N VAL A 65 -9.66 7.01 -14.48
CA VAL A 65 -9.77 5.57 -14.73
C VAL A 65 -11.05 5.02 -14.14
N LEU A 66 -11.37 5.35 -12.86
CA LEU A 66 -12.52 4.81 -12.14
C LEU A 66 -13.85 5.41 -12.64
N ASN A 67 -13.81 6.64 -13.12
CA ASN A 67 -14.95 7.31 -13.75
C ASN A 67 -15.18 6.87 -15.23
N GLY A 68 -14.29 6.03 -15.76
CA GLY A 68 -14.45 5.45 -17.10
C GLY A 68 -13.91 6.29 -18.25
N ASN A 69 -13.29 7.44 -17.97
CA ASN A 69 -12.76 8.37 -18.97
C ASN A 69 -11.43 7.90 -19.56
N ASP A 70 -10.66 7.09 -18.81
CA ASP A 70 -9.33 6.67 -19.22
C ASP A 70 -9.04 5.20 -18.86
N ASN A 71 -7.91 4.68 -19.38
CA ASN A 71 -7.34 3.40 -18.99
C ASN A 71 -6.17 3.60 -18.04
N ILE A 72 -5.81 2.56 -17.30
CA ILE A 72 -4.68 2.62 -16.33
C ILE A 72 -3.39 3.01 -17.04
N GLU A 73 -3.08 2.41 -18.18
CA GLU A 73 -1.86 2.67 -18.93
C GLU A 73 -1.67 4.14 -19.35
N ASP A 74 -2.77 4.87 -19.56
CA ASP A 74 -2.74 6.27 -19.98
C ASP A 74 -2.52 7.23 -18.80
N THR A 75 -2.62 6.72 -17.57
CA THR A 75 -2.45 7.48 -16.31
C THR A 75 -1.14 7.18 -15.58
N ILE A 76 -0.37 6.18 -16.08
CA ILE A 76 0.92 5.81 -15.49
C ILE A 76 1.95 6.92 -15.71
N LYS A 77 2.54 7.37 -14.61
CA LYS A 77 3.59 8.41 -14.58
C LYS A 77 4.92 7.80 -14.17
N ASP A 78 6.00 8.27 -14.81
CA ASP A 78 7.34 7.95 -14.37
C ASP A 78 7.67 8.66 -13.06
N THR A 79 8.41 8.00 -12.20
CA THR A 79 9.02 8.61 -11.01
C THR A 79 10.51 8.85 -11.24
N LYS A 80 11.19 9.50 -10.29
CA LYS A 80 12.65 9.65 -10.31
C LYS A 80 13.40 8.36 -9.94
N ILE A 81 12.67 7.28 -9.72
CA ILE A 81 13.22 5.98 -9.31
C ILE A 81 13.06 5.00 -10.48
N ASP A 82 14.16 4.44 -10.94
CA ASP A 82 14.15 3.41 -11.96
C ASP A 82 13.30 2.22 -11.52
N ASN A 83 12.59 1.59 -12.46
CA ASN A 83 11.68 0.47 -12.21
C ASN A 83 10.46 0.79 -11.33
N LEU A 84 10.17 2.06 -11.02
CA LEU A 84 9.03 2.45 -10.22
C LEU A 84 8.20 3.51 -10.94
N LYS A 85 6.93 3.19 -11.15
CA LYS A 85 5.94 4.09 -11.73
C LYS A 85 4.75 4.29 -10.80
N LEU A 86 3.96 5.32 -11.05
CA LEU A 86 2.84 5.69 -10.18
C LEU A 86 1.64 6.15 -11.01
N VAL A 87 0.44 5.68 -10.61
CA VAL A 87 -0.85 6.28 -10.97
C VAL A 87 -1.24 7.23 -9.84
N SER A 88 -1.33 8.52 -10.16
CA SER A 88 -1.57 9.57 -9.16
C SER A 88 -3.03 9.66 -8.74
N SER A 89 -3.26 10.27 -7.59
CA SER A 89 -4.58 10.63 -7.05
C SER A 89 -4.78 12.13 -7.03
N ASN A 90 -6.04 12.56 -6.95
CA ASN A 90 -6.43 13.94 -6.69
C ASN A 90 -7.70 14.00 -5.83
N VAL A 91 -8.10 15.22 -5.44
CA VAL A 91 -9.26 15.44 -4.55
C VAL A 91 -10.59 15.00 -5.18
N ASP A 92 -10.71 14.95 -6.51
CA ASP A 92 -11.92 14.53 -7.21
C ASP A 92 -12.32 13.10 -6.88
N LEU A 93 -11.33 12.27 -6.53
CA LEU A 93 -11.57 10.90 -6.07
C LEU A 93 -12.50 10.83 -4.85
N SER A 94 -12.64 11.91 -4.06
CA SER A 94 -13.59 12.00 -2.95
C SER A 94 -15.05 11.97 -3.42
N GLY A 95 -15.34 12.40 -4.64
CA GLY A 95 -16.68 12.43 -5.23
C GLY A 95 -17.15 11.06 -5.73
N LEU A 96 -16.21 10.15 -6.01
CA LEU A 96 -16.51 8.88 -6.67
C LEU A 96 -17.57 8.04 -5.97
N GLU A 97 -17.61 8.04 -4.63
CA GLU A 97 -18.60 7.27 -3.85
C GLU A 97 -20.04 7.74 -4.10
N VAL A 98 -20.24 9.05 -4.28
CA VAL A 98 -21.53 9.65 -4.57
C VAL A 98 -21.89 9.44 -6.04
N GLU A 99 -20.95 9.67 -6.94
CA GLU A 99 -21.13 9.55 -8.39
C GLU A 99 -21.49 8.12 -8.81
N THR A 100 -20.89 7.13 -8.16
CA THR A 100 -21.14 5.71 -8.44
C THR A 100 -22.23 5.08 -7.56
N ALA A 101 -22.99 5.88 -6.78
CA ALA A 101 -23.96 5.37 -5.81
C ALA A 101 -25.04 4.46 -6.44
N SER A 102 -25.43 4.70 -7.68
CA SER A 102 -26.41 3.90 -8.44
C SER A 102 -25.82 2.64 -9.08
N GLU A 103 -24.50 2.48 -9.09
CA GLU A 103 -23.83 1.36 -9.74
C GLU A 103 -23.81 0.11 -8.86
N ASN A 104 -24.43 -0.96 -9.30
CA ASN A 104 -24.48 -2.23 -8.55
C ASN A 104 -23.10 -2.88 -8.35
N ARG A 105 -22.14 -2.61 -9.24
CA ARG A 105 -20.79 -3.20 -9.25
C ARG A 105 -19.70 -2.22 -8.83
N ARG A 106 -20.04 -1.10 -8.22
CA ARG A 106 -19.07 -0.05 -7.86
C ARG A 106 -17.84 -0.54 -7.07
N ALA A 107 -17.99 -1.57 -6.23
CA ALA A 107 -16.87 -2.17 -5.49
C ALA A 107 -15.85 -2.89 -6.39
N PHE A 108 -16.20 -3.23 -7.63
CA PHE A 108 -15.39 -3.95 -8.59
C PHE A 108 -14.73 -3.06 -9.66
N LEU A 109 -15.02 -1.74 -9.67
CA LEU A 109 -14.50 -0.83 -10.70
C LEU A 109 -12.97 -0.91 -10.83
N LEU A 110 -12.25 -0.79 -9.73
CA LEU A 110 -10.78 -0.89 -9.74
C LEU A 110 -10.32 -2.28 -10.21
N LYS A 111 -11.01 -3.34 -9.78
CA LYS A 111 -10.67 -4.70 -10.17
C LYS A 111 -10.83 -4.89 -11.67
N ASP A 112 -11.96 -4.50 -12.23
CA ASP A 112 -12.26 -4.68 -13.66
C ASP A 112 -11.22 -3.91 -14.53
N LYS A 113 -10.79 -2.72 -14.09
CA LYS A 113 -9.74 -1.93 -14.77
C LYS A 113 -8.34 -2.54 -14.64
N LEU A 114 -7.98 -2.99 -13.42
CA LEU A 114 -6.67 -3.62 -13.17
C LEU A 114 -6.54 -4.98 -13.82
N ASP A 115 -7.58 -5.83 -13.80
CA ASP A 115 -7.56 -7.13 -14.46
C ASP A 115 -7.31 -6.97 -15.96
N ASN A 116 -7.95 -5.99 -16.62
CA ASN A 116 -7.72 -5.68 -18.03
C ASN A 116 -6.27 -5.25 -18.29
N PHE A 117 -5.72 -4.37 -17.46
CA PHE A 117 -4.35 -3.91 -17.59
C PHE A 117 -3.33 -5.02 -17.34
N ILE A 118 -3.49 -5.80 -16.28
CA ILE A 118 -2.54 -6.87 -15.91
C ILE A 118 -2.48 -7.97 -16.94
N ASN A 119 -3.60 -8.27 -17.60
CA ASN A 119 -3.66 -9.27 -18.67
C ASN A 119 -3.20 -8.73 -20.05
N SER A 120 -2.89 -7.44 -20.14
CA SER A 120 -2.40 -6.84 -21.38
C SER A 120 -0.90 -7.10 -21.61
N GLU A 121 -0.46 -7.03 -22.85
CA GLU A 121 0.96 -7.10 -23.22
C GLU A 121 1.78 -5.90 -22.70
N LYS A 122 1.12 -4.81 -22.33
CA LYS A 122 1.74 -3.59 -21.78
C LYS A 122 2.18 -3.74 -20.34
N ASN A 123 1.67 -4.75 -19.62
CA ASN A 123 2.04 -4.99 -18.24
C ASN A 123 3.37 -5.74 -18.15
N ASP A 124 4.35 -5.13 -17.49
CA ASP A 124 5.62 -5.77 -17.16
C ASP A 124 5.99 -5.65 -15.67
N PHE A 125 5.04 -5.19 -14.84
CA PHE A 125 5.22 -5.03 -13.41
C PHE A 125 5.23 -6.37 -12.66
N SER A 126 6.14 -6.48 -11.68
CA SER A 126 6.16 -7.60 -10.73
C SER A 126 5.12 -7.39 -9.62
N TYR A 127 4.98 -6.15 -9.17
CA TYR A 127 4.06 -5.77 -8.08
C TYR A 127 3.26 -4.53 -8.42
N VAL A 128 2.01 -4.53 -7.99
CA VAL A 128 1.15 -3.35 -7.90
C VAL A 128 0.86 -3.10 -6.42
N PHE A 129 1.33 -1.97 -5.88
CA PHE A 129 1.00 -1.53 -4.53
C PHE A 129 -0.13 -0.52 -4.56
N ILE A 130 -1.13 -0.70 -3.70
CA ILE A 130 -2.25 0.25 -3.57
C ILE A 130 -2.14 0.96 -2.22
N ASP A 131 -1.96 2.28 -2.26
CA ASP A 131 -2.04 3.14 -1.07
C ASP A 131 -3.50 3.49 -0.78
N CYS A 132 -3.97 3.13 0.41
CA CYS A 132 -5.37 3.26 0.78
C CYS A 132 -5.61 4.43 1.74
N PRO A 133 -6.78 5.12 1.62
CA PRO A 133 -7.17 6.15 2.57
C PRO A 133 -7.33 5.60 3.99
N PRO A 134 -7.31 6.46 5.03
CA PRO A 134 -7.45 6.05 6.44
C PRO A 134 -8.90 5.74 6.84
N SER A 135 -9.84 5.76 5.91
CA SER A 135 -11.26 5.51 6.18
C SER A 135 -11.71 4.17 5.59
N PHE A 136 -12.81 3.65 6.12
CA PHE A 136 -13.48 2.48 5.54
C PHE A 136 -14.50 2.93 4.48
N SER A 137 -14.01 3.57 3.43
CA SER A 137 -14.78 4.07 2.30
C SER A 137 -14.92 3.03 1.18
N LEU A 138 -15.67 3.36 0.15
CA LEU A 138 -15.76 2.58 -1.08
C LEU A 138 -14.37 2.31 -1.69
N LEU A 139 -13.47 3.29 -1.67
CA LEU A 139 -12.09 3.15 -2.18
C LEU A 139 -11.33 2.04 -1.47
N THR A 140 -11.44 1.98 -0.15
CA THR A 140 -10.82 0.89 0.63
C THR A 140 -11.44 -0.46 0.29
N VAL A 141 -12.76 -0.54 0.09
CA VAL A 141 -13.40 -1.79 -0.35
C VAL A 141 -12.91 -2.19 -1.74
N MET A 142 -12.82 -1.26 -2.69
CA MET A 142 -12.25 -1.52 -4.03
C MET A 142 -10.84 -2.08 -3.96
N SER A 143 -9.99 -1.52 -3.09
CA SER A 143 -8.62 -2.02 -2.91
C SER A 143 -8.58 -3.45 -2.36
N LEU A 144 -9.48 -3.80 -1.42
CA LEU A 144 -9.60 -5.16 -0.87
C LEU A 144 -10.16 -6.16 -1.89
N VAL A 145 -11.04 -5.71 -2.77
CA VAL A 145 -11.65 -6.55 -3.81
C VAL A 145 -10.64 -6.98 -4.86
N VAL A 146 -9.69 -6.11 -5.20
CA VAL A 146 -8.69 -6.39 -6.24
C VAL A 146 -7.42 -7.03 -5.70
N ALA A 147 -7.06 -6.78 -4.44
CA ALA A 147 -5.82 -7.26 -3.84
C ALA A 147 -5.78 -8.79 -3.72
N GLY A 148 -4.65 -9.39 -4.05
CA GLY A 148 -4.34 -10.77 -3.68
C GLY A 148 -3.90 -10.87 -2.22
N SER A 149 -3.17 -9.86 -1.74
CA SER A 149 -2.69 -9.85 -0.36
C SER A 149 -2.63 -8.45 0.25
N LEU A 150 -2.54 -8.40 1.59
CA LEU A 150 -2.55 -7.19 2.39
C LEU A 150 -1.28 -7.07 3.24
N ILE A 151 -0.71 -5.86 3.29
CA ILE A 151 0.22 -5.45 4.34
C ILE A 151 -0.53 -4.52 5.27
N VAL A 152 -0.43 -4.78 6.58
CA VAL A 152 -1.10 -4.00 7.62
C VAL A 152 -0.05 -3.29 8.47
N PRO A 153 0.27 -2.01 8.19
CA PRO A 153 1.10 -1.21 9.08
C PRO A 153 0.37 -0.99 10.40
N LEU A 154 1.03 -1.29 11.51
CA LEU A 154 0.49 -1.19 12.86
C LEU A 154 1.41 -0.32 13.71
N GLN A 155 0.95 0.86 14.10
CA GLN A 155 1.69 1.69 15.04
C GLN A 155 1.69 1.05 16.42
N ALA A 156 2.88 0.93 17.04
CA ALA A 156 3.05 0.27 18.34
C ALA A 156 2.58 1.17 19.49
N GLU A 157 1.24 1.30 19.66
CA GLU A 157 0.58 2.12 20.69
C GLU A 157 -0.64 1.42 21.30
N PHE A 158 -1.20 1.98 22.39
CA PHE A 158 -2.20 1.33 23.24
C PHE A 158 -3.45 0.83 22.51
N PHE A 159 -4.05 1.61 21.62
CA PHE A 159 -5.27 1.22 20.90
C PHE A 159 -5.01 0.43 19.59
N ALA A 160 -3.76 0.04 19.33
CA ALA A 160 -3.39 -0.60 18.07
C ALA A 160 -4.14 -1.91 17.83
N LEU A 161 -4.26 -2.73 18.87
CA LEU A 161 -4.88 -4.07 18.76
C LEU A 161 -6.41 -4.03 18.65
N GLU A 162 -7.06 -3.04 19.26
CA GLU A 162 -8.51 -2.86 19.10
C GLU A 162 -8.85 -2.47 17.65
N GLY A 163 -8.16 -1.48 17.09
CA GLY A 163 -8.32 -1.09 15.69
C GLY A 163 -8.01 -2.23 14.73
N LEU A 164 -7.02 -3.05 15.06
CA LEU A 164 -6.66 -4.23 14.26
C LEU A 164 -7.77 -5.29 14.28
N SER A 165 -8.41 -5.54 15.42
CA SER A 165 -9.53 -6.47 15.53
C SER A 165 -10.75 -6.03 14.70
N GLN A 166 -11.03 -4.72 14.63
CA GLN A 166 -12.08 -4.18 13.78
C GLN A 166 -11.74 -4.31 12.30
N LEU A 167 -10.49 -4.06 11.93
CA LEU A 167 -9.99 -4.24 10.57
C LEU A 167 -10.13 -5.70 10.14
N MET A 168 -9.77 -6.68 11.01
CA MET A 168 -9.92 -8.11 10.73
C MET A 168 -11.35 -8.50 10.40
N LYS A 169 -12.32 -8.07 11.21
CA LYS A 169 -13.75 -8.34 10.95
C LYS A 169 -14.19 -7.85 9.57
N THR A 170 -13.60 -6.78 9.12
CA THR A 170 -13.95 -6.21 7.82
C THR A 170 -13.27 -6.94 6.67
N ILE A 171 -11.98 -7.28 6.82
CA ILE A 171 -11.27 -8.14 5.87
C ILE A 171 -12.04 -9.47 5.70
N ASP A 172 -12.47 -10.09 6.79
CA ASP A 172 -13.24 -11.34 6.76
C ASP A 172 -14.57 -11.19 5.99
N ARG A 173 -15.28 -10.07 6.18
CA ARG A 173 -16.53 -9.78 5.43
C ARG A 173 -16.27 -9.64 3.93
N VAL A 174 -15.18 -8.94 3.54
CA VAL A 174 -14.79 -8.81 2.13
C VAL A 174 -14.36 -10.15 1.58
N LYS A 175 -13.55 -10.91 2.31
CA LYS A 175 -13.09 -12.25 1.93
C LYS A 175 -14.27 -13.18 1.64
N VAL A 176 -15.25 -13.23 2.51
CA VAL A 176 -16.42 -14.10 2.35
C VAL A 176 -17.32 -13.69 1.18
N LYS A 177 -17.50 -12.36 0.95
CA LYS A 177 -18.54 -11.87 0.03
C LYS A 177 -18.02 -11.44 -1.34
N LEU A 178 -16.79 -10.92 -1.42
CA LEU A 178 -16.30 -10.19 -2.57
C LEU A 178 -14.98 -10.71 -3.12
N ASN A 179 -14.04 -11.16 -2.26
CA ASN A 179 -12.73 -11.63 -2.68
C ASN A 179 -12.25 -12.81 -1.82
N PRO A 180 -12.66 -14.06 -2.14
CA PRO A 180 -12.29 -15.24 -1.35
C PRO A 180 -10.78 -15.52 -1.32
N LYS A 181 -10.01 -14.99 -2.27
CA LYS A 181 -8.56 -15.19 -2.36
C LYS A 181 -7.75 -14.19 -1.53
N LEU A 182 -8.42 -13.18 -0.94
CA LEU A 182 -7.75 -12.14 -0.17
C LEU A 182 -7.05 -12.73 1.06
N GLU A 183 -5.76 -12.43 1.21
CA GLU A 183 -4.96 -12.90 2.34
C GLU A 183 -4.22 -11.77 3.04
N ILE A 184 -3.98 -11.93 4.34
CA ILE A 184 -3.04 -11.06 5.05
C ILE A 184 -1.64 -11.62 4.84
N ARG A 185 -0.83 -10.89 4.07
CA ARG A 185 0.57 -11.19 3.86
C ARG A 185 1.38 -10.95 5.13
N GLY A 186 1.14 -9.83 5.79
CA GLY A 186 1.79 -9.57 7.06
C GLY A 186 1.41 -8.26 7.73
N VAL A 187 1.75 -8.19 9.01
CA VAL A 187 1.61 -7.01 9.88
C VAL A 187 2.99 -6.40 10.09
N LEU A 188 3.14 -5.11 9.77
CA LEU A 188 4.38 -4.36 9.92
C LEU A 188 4.27 -3.39 11.08
N LEU A 189 5.07 -3.60 12.13
CA LEU A 189 5.15 -2.66 13.25
C LEU A 189 5.86 -1.38 12.82
N THR A 190 5.20 -0.25 13.03
CA THR A 190 5.70 1.07 12.64
C THR A 190 5.85 1.99 13.84
N MET A 191 6.65 3.05 13.68
CA MET A 191 6.94 4.04 14.74
C MET A 191 7.40 3.37 16.04
N PHE A 192 8.09 2.26 15.92
CA PHE A 192 8.53 1.45 17.03
C PHE A 192 9.62 2.17 17.83
N ASP A 193 9.43 2.31 19.15
CA ASP A 193 10.47 2.80 20.04
C ASP A 193 10.85 1.69 21.04
N ARG A 194 12.06 1.15 20.88
CA ARG A 194 12.59 0.06 21.72
C ARG A 194 12.72 0.44 23.21
N ARG A 195 12.77 1.75 23.52
CA ARG A 195 12.84 2.24 24.91
C ARG A 195 11.47 2.28 25.58
N ASN A 196 10.40 2.19 24.79
CA ASN A 196 9.03 2.25 25.30
C ASN A 196 8.51 0.82 25.56
N LYS A 197 8.22 0.53 26.82
CA LYS A 197 7.64 -0.77 27.24
C LYS A 197 6.33 -1.09 26.53
N LEU A 198 5.52 -0.07 26.24
CA LEU A 198 4.26 -0.24 25.52
C LEU A 198 4.50 -0.78 24.09
N SER A 199 5.52 -0.29 23.40
CA SER A 199 5.86 -0.82 22.06
C SER A 199 6.20 -2.31 22.11
N SER A 200 6.96 -2.74 23.13
CA SER A 200 7.29 -4.16 23.31
C SER A 200 6.06 -5.01 23.69
N GLN A 201 5.12 -4.45 24.47
CA GLN A 201 3.86 -5.14 24.78
C GLN A 201 3.00 -5.33 23.54
N VAL A 202 2.85 -4.28 22.71
CA VAL A 202 2.09 -4.35 21.45
C VAL A 202 2.74 -5.37 20.50
N ASP A 203 4.06 -5.39 20.38
CA ASP A 203 4.79 -6.40 19.59
C ASP A 203 4.47 -7.83 20.05
N THR A 204 4.58 -8.06 21.38
CA THR A 204 4.28 -9.38 21.95
C THR A 204 2.84 -9.82 21.68
N GLU A 205 1.87 -8.94 21.88
CA GLU A 205 0.46 -9.26 21.65
C GLU A 205 0.14 -9.42 20.15
N ALA A 206 0.71 -8.59 19.28
CA ALA A 206 0.55 -8.75 17.83
C ALA A 206 1.09 -10.10 17.36
N ARG A 207 2.26 -10.53 17.86
CA ARG A 207 2.84 -11.85 17.53
C ARG A 207 2.02 -13.01 18.12
N LYS A 208 1.42 -12.88 19.29
CA LYS A 208 0.50 -13.90 19.81
C LYS A 208 -0.75 -14.08 18.94
N PHE A 209 -1.25 -12.97 18.35
CA PHE A 209 -2.48 -12.99 17.57
C PHE A 209 -2.27 -13.41 16.10
N PHE A 210 -1.17 -12.94 15.48
CA PHE A 210 -0.88 -13.13 14.06
C PHE A 210 0.27 -14.12 13.78
N ASP A 211 0.93 -14.56 14.83
CA ASP A 211 2.05 -15.51 14.78
C ASP A 211 3.11 -15.10 13.73
N GLU A 212 3.42 -15.96 12.78
CA GLU A 212 4.43 -15.74 11.75
C GLU A 212 4.09 -14.63 10.77
N LYS A 213 2.85 -14.14 10.75
CA LYS A 213 2.43 -13.01 9.90
C LYS A 213 2.93 -11.66 10.38
N VAL A 214 3.48 -11.53 11.59
CA VAL A 214 4.14 -10.29 12.02
C VAL A 214 5.57 -10.29 11.52
N TYR A 215 5.90 -9.31 10.66
CA TYR A 215 7.26 -9.17 10.16
C TYR A 215 8.26 -9.05 11.29
N LYS A 216 9.45 -9.65 11.11
CA LYS A 216 10.56 -9.54 12.08
C LYS A 216 11.14 -8.13 12.07
N THR A 217 11.17 -7.51 10.91
CA THR A 217 11.56 -6.11 10.73
C THR A 217 10.51 -5.19 11.32
N VAL A 218 10.96 -4.20 12.09
CA VAL A 218 10.13 -3.12 12.63
C VAL A 218 10.61 -1.77 12.07
N ILE A 219 9.71 -0.86 11.78
CA ILE A 219 10.06 0.49 11.31
C ILE A 219 10.15 1.41 12.54
N PRO A 220 11.33 1.94 12.85
CA PRO A 220 11.51 2.79 14.02
C PRO A 220 10.84 4.15 13.83
N ARG A 221 10.50 4.82 14.94
CA ARG A 221 10.17 6.24 14.90
C ARG A 221 11.42 7.02 14.44
N ASN A 222 11.29 7.74 13.33
CA ASN A 222 12.42 8.44 12.70
C ASN A 222 11.92 9.73 12.01
N VAL A 223 12.47 10.87 12.41
CA VAL A 223 12.07 12.19 11.88
C VAL A 223 12.34 12.29 10.38
N ARG A 224 13.44 11.70 9.89
CA ARG A 224 13.78 11.71 8.46
C ARG A 224 12.69 11.09 7.57
N LEU A 225 11.96 10.06 8.09
CA LEU A 225 10.80 9.47 7.38
C LEU A 225 9.67 10.47 7.19
N SER A 226 9.51 11.44 8.10
CA SER A 226 8.49 12.47 8.01
C SER A 226 8.95 13.66 7.16
N GLU A 227 10.24 13.91 7.08
CA GLU A 227 10.84 15.00 6.29
C GLU A 227 10.89 14.66 4.79
N ALA A 228 11.25 13.43 4.44
CA ALA A 228 11.48 13.01 3.06
C ALA A 228 10.32 13.35 2.10
N PRO A 229 9.03 13.14 2.44
CA PRO A 229 7.91 13.51 1.57
C PRO A 229 7.83 15.01 1.27
N SER A 230 8.26 15.90 2.17
CA SER A 230 8.28 17.36 1.91
C SER A 230 9.31 17.76 0.84
N HIS A 231 10.26 16.88 0.57
CA HIS A 231 11.24 17.03 -0.52
C HIS A 231 10.82 16.24 -1.78
N GLY A 232 9.66 15.58 -1.77
CA GLY A 232 9.15 14.80 -2.90
C GLY A 232 10.04 13.62 -3.28
N VAL A 233 10.70 13.00 -2.29
CA VAL A 233 11.59 11.85 -2.51
C VAL A 233 11.42 10.80 -1.40
N PRO A 234 11.57 9.49 -1.72
CA PRO A 234 11.58 8.42 -0.73
C PRO A 234 12.76 8.55 0.25
N ILE A 235 12.62 7.96 1.45
CA ILE A 235 13.69 7.98 2.47
C ILE A 235 15.02 7.39 1.99
N LEU A 236 14.96 6.36 1.14
CA LEU A 236 16.12 5.69 0.58
C LEU A 236 16.95 6.59 -0.34
N VAL A 237 16.35 7.66 -0.85
CA VAL A 237 17.02 8.71 -1.63
C VAL A 237 17.40 9.89 -0.75
N TYR A 238 16.49 10.29 0.15
CA TYR A 238 16.66 11.45 1.03
C TYR A 238 17.81 11.28 2.02
N ASP A 239 17.84 10.13 2.73
CA ASP A 239 18.89 9.80 3.71
C ASP A 239 19.09 8.28 3.78
N LYS A 240 20.05 7.78 2.98
CA LYS A 240 20.33 6.33 2.84
C LYS A 240 20.83 5.68 4.14
N VAL A 241 21.40 6.46 5.06
CA VAL A 241 22.07 5.92 6.27
C VAL A 241 21.20 6.02 7.53
N CYS A 242 20.08 6.72 7.49
CA CYS A 242 19.20 6.82 8.65
C CYS A 242 18.56 5.47 9.03
N ALA A 243 18.08 5.38 10.27
CA ALA A 243 17.46 4.16 10.78
C ALA A 243 16.21 3.75 9.98
N GLY A 244 15.43 4.73 9.51
CA GLY A 244 14.25 4.50 8.68
C GLY A 244 14.59 3.86 7.33
N SER A 245 15.61 4.38 6.65
CA SER A 245 16.08 3.84 5.36
C SER A 245 16.56 2.40 5.50
N ARG A 246 17.42 2.14 6.49
CA ARG A 246 17.89 0.77 6.77
C ARG A 246 16.75 -0.20 7.10
N ALA A 247 15.76 0.26 7.86
CA ALA A 247 14.61 -0.58 8.21
C ALA A 247 13.79 -0.96 6.98
N TYR A 248 13.48 -0.02 6.06
CA TYR A 248 12.75 -0.34 4.84
C TYR A 248 13.57 -1.21 3.88
N SER A 249 14.90 -1.03 3.80
CA SER A 249 15.75 -1.94 3.05
C SER A 249 15.74 -3.37 3.61
N SER A 250 15.78 -3.51 4.94
CA SER A 250 15.68 -4.82 5.60
C SER A 250 14.29 -5.44 5.40
N PHE A 251 13.24 -4.62 5.45
CA PHE A 251 11.88 -5.07 5.22
C PHE A 251 11.69 -5.58 3.79
N ALA A 252 12.24 -4.91 2.78
CA ALA A 252 12.18 -5.39 1.40
C ALA A 252 12.85 -6.75 1.22
N VAL A 253 14.00 -6.98 1.88
CA VAL A 253 14.67 -8.29 1.87
C VAL A 253 13.82 -9.36 2.54
N GLU A 254 13.20 -9.06 3.69
CA GLU A 254 12.30 -9.99 4.39
C GLU A 254 11.07 -10.30 3.55
N PHE A 255 10.48 -9.28 2.92
CA PHE A 255 9.33 -9.40 2.04
C PHE A 255 9.60 -10.36 0.88
N LEU A 256 10.74 -10.24 0.20
CA LEU A 256 11.12 -11.12 -0.91
C LEU A 256 11.40 -12.55 -0.45
N LYS A 257 12.05 -12.73 0.71
CA LYS A 257 12.26 -14.08 1.27
C LYS A 257 10.98 -14.81 1.59
N GLN A 258 9.94 -14.11 2.08
CA GLN A 258 8.63 -14.72 2.28
C GLN A 258 8.01 -15.17 0.96
N GLU A 259 8.23 -14.42 -0.12
CA GLU A 259 7.73 -14.79 -1.44
C GLU A 259 8.36 -16.07 -1.96
N ASP A 260 9.69 -16.17 -1.91
CA ASP A 260 10.40 -17.37 -2.33
C ASP A 260 9.91 -18.64 -1.58
N LEU A 261 9.57 -18.48 -0.29
CA LEU A 261 9.00 -19.56 0.52
C LEU A 261 7.56 -19.90 0.10
N MET A 262 6.74 -18.93 -0.24
CA MET A 262 5.37 -19.16 -0.72
C MET A 262 5.34 -19.84 -2.10
N GLU A 263 6.22 -19.42 -3.02
CA GLU A 263 6.36 -20.03 -4.34
C GLU A 263 6.89 -21.48 -4.27
N SER A 264 7.76 -21.77 -3.31
CA SER A 264 8.29 -23.12 -3.11
C SER A 264 7.29 -24.07 -2.43
N ALA A 265 6.21 -23.55 -1.82
CA ALA A 265 5.18 -24.31 -1.15
C ALA A 265 3.90 -24.52 -1.98
N ALA A 266 3.77 -23.85 -3.13
CA ALA A 266 2.63 -23.93 -4.07
C ALA A 266 2.87 -24.92 -5.20
#